data_3e53c668b1e9fd5bf440337256ca5b91
#
_entry.id   3e53c668b1e9fd5bf440337256ca5b91
#
_cell.length_a   1.000
_cell.length_b   1.000
_cell.length_c   1.000
_cell.angle_alpha   90.00
_cell.angle_beta   90.00
_cell.angle_gamma   90.00
#
_symmetry.space_group_name_H-M   'P 1'
#
loop_
_entity.id
_entity.type
_entity.pdbx_description
1 polymer ?
#
loop_
_entity_poly.entity_id
_entity_poly.type
_entity_poly.pdbx_seq_one_letter_code
_entity_poly.pdbx_strand_id
1 'polypeptide(L)'
;MKQTKVLILGAGGAIAHHVIQFLQHHGNIHLTLFLRNKSHLKGIKGPNINIVEGDVLHHKQLNEAMKDQDIVYANLAGSLDKMARQIVEAMEKNGVRRLIFVTSLGIYNEVPGAFGKWNDSMIGNSLAPYREAADIIETSDLDYTVVRPAWLTDNEEVDYELTQKGEDFKGTEVSRKSVAAYIADLIQHPRKNIKASVGIDKPGTEGDKPSFY
;
A
#
# COMPACT_ATOMS: atom_id res chain seq x y z
N MET A 1 -11.85 -24.59 -5.08
CA MET A 1 -11.86 -23.41 -4.17
C MET A 1 -12.04 -22.15 -5.01
N LYS A 2 -12.83 -21.15 -4.56
CA LYS A 2 -12.98 -19.89 -5.28
C LYS A 2 -11.60 -19.19 -5.33
N GLN A 3 -11.18 -18.74 -6.51
CA GLN A 3 -9.94 -18.01 -6.70
C GLN A 3 -10.15 -16.55 -6.25
N THR A 4 -9.21 -15.99 -5.50
CA THR A 4 -9.23 -14.58 -5.08
C THR A 4 -8.53 -13.72 -6.15
N LYS A 5 -9.23 -12.74 -6.70
CA LYS A 5 -8.71 -11.82 -7.72
C LYS A 5 -8.24 -10.53 -7.07
N VAL A 6 -6.99 -10.17 -7.28
CA VAL A 6 -6.33 -9.02 -6.66
C VAL A 6 -5.84 -8.06 -7.75
N LEU A 7 -6.33 -6.83 -7.72
CA LEU A 7 -5.83 -5.75 -8.54
C LEU A 7 -4.72 -5.00 -7.80
N ILE A 8 -3.52 -4.98 -8.37
CA ILE A 8 -2.37 -4.22 -7.85
C ILE A 8 -2.20 -2.96 -8.68
N LEU A 9 -2.58 -1.81 -8.12
CA LEU A 9 -2.39 -0.49 -8.71
C LEU A 9 -0.98 0.02 -8.38
N GLY A 10 -0.20 0.39 -9.38
CA GLY A 10 1.21 0.75 -9.20
C GLY A 10 2.12 -0.47 -9.07
N ALA A 11 1.83 -1.54 -9.83
CA ALA A 11 2.54 -2.81 -9.78
C ALA A 11 4.05 -2.73 -10.09
N GLY A 12 4.53 -1.65 -10.69
CA GLY A 12 5.95 -1.40 -10.95
C GLY A 12 6.74 -0.85 -9.76
N GLY A 13 6.08 -0.57 -8.62
CA GLY A 13 6.75 -0.06 -7.41
C GLY A 13 7.54 -1.15 -6.66
N ALA A 14 8.60 -0.74 -5.93
CA ALA A 14 9.49 -1.68 -5.25
C ALA A 14 8.78 -2.58 -4.22
N ILE A 15 7.90 -2.02 -3.39
CA ILE A 15 7.09 -2.82 -2.44
C ILE A 15 6.18 -3.78 -3.21
N ALA A 16 5.53 -3.31 -4.29
CA ALA A 16 4.64 -4.14 -5.09
C ALA A 16 5.36 -5.34 -5.73
N HIS A 17 6.61 -5.18 -6.14
CA HIS A 17 7.44 -6.29 -6.63
C HIS A 17 7.60 -7.39 -5.59
N HIS A 18 7.89 -7.06 -4.33
CA HIS A 18 7.97 -8.04 -3.25
C HIS A 18 6.60 -8.69 -2.97
N VAL A 19 5.50 -7.92 -3.00
CA VAL A 19 4.14 -8.47 -2.86
C VAL A 19 3.84 -9.48 -3.97
N ILE A 20 4.17 -9.16 -5.22
CA ILE A 20 4.02 -10.08 -6.36
C ILE A 20 4.84 -11.34 -6.14
N GLN A 21 6.11 -11.22 -5.68
CA GLN A 21 6.97 -12.37 -5.38
C GLN A 21 6.36 -13.29 -4.30
N PHE A 22 5.79 -12.72 -3.24
CA PHE A 22 5.12 -13.49 -2.18
C PHE A 22 3.87 -14.21 -2.69
N LEU A 23 3.12 -13.61 -3.63
CA LEU A 23 1.79 -14.12 -4.02
C LEU A 23 1.76 -14.91 -5.33
N GLN A 24 2.71 -14.73 -6.24
CA GLN A 24 2.66 -15.29 -7.61
C GLN A 24 2.58 -16.83 -7.69
N HIS A 25 2.99 -17.52 -6.63
CA HIS A 25 2.96 -18.99 -6.58
C HIS A 25 1.75 -19.56 -5.81
N HIS A 26 0.87 -18.69 -5.28
CA HIS A 26 -0.35 -19.12 -4.63
C HIS A 26 -1.44 -19.41 -5.67
N GLY A 27 -1.70 -20.69 -5.93
CA GLY A 27 -2.63 -21.13 -6.98
C GLY A 27 -4.09 -20.67 -6.81
N ASN A 28 -4.47 -20.21 -5.62
CA ASN A 28 -5.77 -19.65 -5.31
C ASN A 28 -5.85 -18.11 -5.42
N ILE A 29 -4.75 -17.44 -5.82
CA ILE A 29 -4.70 -15.98 -6.01
C ILE A 29 -4.41 -15.68 -7.48
N HIS A 30 -5.21 -14.81 -8.07
CA HIS A 30 -5.00 -14.26 -9.42
C HIS A 30 -4.64 -12.78 -9.32
N LEU A 31 -3.49 -12.39 -9.88
CA LEU A 31 -2.97 -11.03 -9.82
C LEU A 31 -3.22 -10.29 -11.13
N THR A 32 -3.92 -9.16 -11.06
CA THR A 32 -4.00 -8.18 -12.15
C THR A 32 -3.05 -7.03 -11.83
N LEU A 33 -1.96 -6.93 -12.58
CA LEU A 33 -0.89 -5.95 -12.37
C LEU A 33 -1.15 -4.73 -13.25
N PHE A 34 -1.59 -3.62 -12.62
CA PHE A 34 -1.94 -2.38 -13.32
C PHE A 34 -0.86 -1.33 -13.12
N LEU A 35 -0.31 -0.80 -14.22
CA LEU A 35 0.78 0.18 -14.19
C LEU A 35 0.87 0.93 -15.52
N ARG A 36 1.52 2.10 -15.52
CA ARG A 36 1.66 2.96 -16.71
C ARG A 36 2.65 2.44 -17.76
N ASN A 37 3.63 1.65 -17.33
CA ASN A 37 4.67 1.13 -18.23
C ASN A 37 5.02 -0.31 -17.85
N LYS A 38 4.54 -1.26 -18.64
CA LYS A 38 4.75 -2.70 -18.43
C LYS A 38 6.22 -3.15 -18.52
N SER A 39 7.11 -2.31 -19.07
CA SER A 39 8.55 -2.64 -19.10
C SER A 39 9.17 -2.76 -17.70
N HIS A 40 8.56 -2.18 -16.68
CA HIS A 40 8.97 -2.33 -15.27
C HIS A 40 8.71 -3.73 -14.71
N LEU A 41 7.91 -4.56 -15.38
CA LEU A 41 7.59 -5.94 -14.98
C LEU A 41 8.31 -6.99 -15.83
N LYS A 42 9.47 -6.64 -16.42
CA LYS A 42 10.25 -7.60 -17.22
C LYS A 42 10.55 -8.86 -16.40
N GLY A 43 10.22 -10.04 -16.95
CA GLY A 43 10.42 -11.33 -16.32
C GLY A 43 9.29 -11.79 -15.38
N ILE A 44 8.35 -10.92 -15.00
CA ILE A 44 7.17 -11.32 -14.23
C ILE A 44 6.15 -11.91 -15.19
N LYS A 45 5.86 -13.20 -15.01
CA LYS A 45 4.87 -13.95 -15.79
C LYS A 45 4.41 -15.19 -15.01
N GLY A 46 3.22 -15.63 -15.27
CA GLY A 46 2.66 -16.84 -14.64
C GLY A 46 1.21 -17.08 -15.09
N PRO A 47 0.68 -18.28 -14.90
CA PRO A 47 -0.67 -18.63 -15.33
C PRO A 47 -1.76 -17.84 -14.57
N ASN A 48 -1.44 -17.31 -13.40
CA ASN A 48 -2.31 -16.52 -12.52
C ASN A 48 -1.95 -15.02 -12.52
N ILE A 49 -1.18 -14.53 -13.51
CA ILE A 49 -0.75 -13.14 -13.64
C ILE A 49 -1.31 -12.56 -14.94
N ASN A 50 -2.04 -11.45 -14.82
CA ASN A 50 -2.49 -10.61 -15.92
C ASN A 50 -1.84 -9.22 -15.79
N ILE A 51 -1.23 -8.70 -16.87
CA ILE A 51 -0.60 -7.38 -16.89
C ILE A 51 -1.45 -6.44 -17.72
N VAL A 52 -1.88 -5.33 -17.10
CA VAL A 52 -2.72 -4.30 -17.74
C VAL A 52 -1.99 -2.97 -17.71
N GLU A 53 -1.74 -2.39 -18.86
CA GLU A 53 -1.15 -1.06 -18.97
C GLU A 53 -2.25 0.02 -18.91
N GLY A 54 -2.08 0.99 -17.99
CA GLY A 54 -3.04 2.06 -17.80
C GLY A 54 -2.65 3.03 -16.70
N ASP A 55 -3.40 4.11 -16.59
CA ASP A 55 -3.24 5.15 -15.57
C ASP A 55 -4.44 5.16 -14.61
N VAL A 56 -4.16 5.19 -13.29
CA VAL A 56 -5.19 5.28 -12.24
C VAL A 56 -6.04 6.54 -12.40
N LEU A 57 -5.48 7.63 -12.90
CA LEU A 57 -6.21 8.87 -13.18
C LEU A 57 -7.06 8.80 -14.46
N HIS A 58 -6.94 7.73 -15.25
CA HIS A 58 -7.76 7.54 -16.43
C HIS A 58 -8.99 6.68 -16.09
N HIS A 59 -10.09 7.33 -15.74
CA HIS A 59 -11.33 6.73 -15.22
C HIS A 59 -11.80 5.46 -15.96
N LYS A 60 -11.79 5.46 -17.32
CA LYS A 60 -12.24 4.30 -18.11
C LYS A 60 -11.31 3.10 -17.94
N GLN A 61 -9.98 3.31 -17.96
CA GLN A 61 -8.98 2.25 -17.80
C GLN A 61 -9.06 1.65 -16.40
N LEU A 62 -9.17 2.49 -15.37
CA LEU A 62 -9.29 2.04 -13.98
C LEU A 62 -10.57 1.22 -13.78
N ASN A 63 -11.73 1.70 -14.27
CA ASN A 63 -12.99 0.98 -14.16
C ASN A 63 -12.96 -0.38 -14.87
N GLU A 64 -12.32 -0.48 -16.03
CA GLU A 64 -12.17 -1.75 -16.74
C GLU A 64 -11.31 -2.74 -15.96
N ALA A 65 -10.19 -2.28 -15.40
CA ALA A 65 -9.30 -3.11 -14.59
C ALA A 65 -9.96 -3.54 -13.26
N MET A 66 -10.92 -2.76 -12.74
CA MET A 66 -11.62 -3.00 -11.49
C MET A 66 -12.68 -4.13 -11.58
N LYS A 67 -13.15 -4.45 -12.78
CA LYS A 67 -14.18 -5.46 -12.96
C LYS A 67 -13.78 -6.82 -12.40
N ASP A 68 -14.70 -7.45 -11.68
CA ASP A 68 -14.53 -8.80 -11.12
C ASP A 68 -13.35 -8.97 -10.15
N GLN A 69 -12.82 -7.89 -9.58
CA GLN A 69 -11.80 -7.98 -8.55
C GLN A 69 -12.42 -8.21 -7.17
N ASP A 70 -11.73 -8.94 -6.31
CA ASP A 70 -12.14 -9.15 -4.91
C ASP A 70 -11.40 -8.17 -3.97
N ILE A 71 -10.14 -7.84 -4.29
CA ILE A 71 -9.25 -7.00 -3.47
C ILE A 71 -8.52 -6.01 -4.37
N VAL A 72 -8.36 -4.77 -3.90
CA VAL A 72 -7.49 -3.75 -4.49
C VAL A 72 -6.33 -3.46 -3.55
N TYR A 73 -5.11 -3.54 -4.06
CA TYR A 73 -3.90 -3.07 -3.40
C TYR A 73 -3.34 -1.88 -4.19
N ALA A 74 -3.19 -0.73 -3.55
CA ALA A 74 -2.66 0.50 -4.15
C ALA A 74 -1.29 0.86 -3.56
N ASN A 75 -0.27 0.89 -4.44
CA ASN A 75 1.11 1.26 -4.15
C ASN A 75 1.54 2.40 -5.10
N LEU A 76 1.09 3.60 -4.79
CA LEU A 76 1.11 4.75 -5.69
C LEU A 76 1.95 5.91 -5.15
N ALA A 77 2.28 6.85 -6.03
CA ALA A 77 2.95 8.10 -5.69
C ALA A 77 2.44 9.25 -6.58
N GLY A 78 2.58 10.48 -6.11
CA GLY A 78 2.14 11.68 -6.81
C GLY A 78 0.84 12.25 -6.25
N SER A 79 -0.16 12.51 -7.08
CA SER A 79 -1.46 13.09 -6.68
C SER A 79 -2.35 12.05 -5.99
N LEU A 80 -1.95 11.62 -4.80
CA LEU A 80 -2.60 10.50 -4.09
C LEU A 80 -4.05 10.81 -3.69
N ASP A 81 -4.37 12.04 -3.36
CA ASP A 81 -5.72 12.55 -3.11
C ASP A 81 -6.66 12.29 -4.29
N LYS A 82 -6.21 12.66 -5.50
CA LYS A 82 -6.98 12.44 -6.74
C LYS A 82 -7.08 10.95 -7.08
N MET A 83 -5.99 10.21 -6.91
CA MET A 83 -5.97 8.75 -7.14
C MET A 83 -6.88 8.02 -6.16
N ALA A 84 -6.86 8.37 -4.86
CA ALA A 84 -7.72 7.76 -3.86
C ALA A 84 -9.21 7.98 -4.19
N ARG A 85 -9.59 9.20 -4.60
CA ARG A 85 -10.96 9.51 -5.02
C ARG A 85 -11.41 8.64 -6.20
N GLN A 86 -10.58 8.56 -7.25
CA GLN A 86 -10.86 7.70 -8.41
C GLN A 86 -10.97 6.21 -8.05
N ILE A 87 -10.12 5.74 -7.14
CA ILE A 87 -10.12 4.34 -6.67
C ILE A 87 -11.40 4.05 -5.89
N VAL A 88 -11.77 4.89 -4.92
CA VAL A 88 -12.99 4.72 -4.13
C VAL A 88 -14.22 4.69 -5.05
N GLU A 89 -14.37 5.66 -5.95
CA GLU A 89 -15.46 5.72 -6.92
C GLU A 89 -15.54 4.48 -7.82
N ALA A 90 -14.38 4.01 -8.32
CA ALA A 90 -14.31 2.82 -9.17
C ALA A 90 -14.65 1.53 -8.39
N MET A 91 -14.20 1.41 -7.15
CA MET A 91 -14.50 0.28 -6.28
C MET A 91 -15.99 0.22 -5.94
N GLU A 92 -16.59 1.33 -5.53
CA GLU A 92 -18.03 1.43 -5.22
C GLU A 92 -18.87 1.06 -6.44
N LYS A 93 -18.55 1.62 -7.62
CA LYS A 93 -19.22 1.35 -8.87
C LYS A 93 -19.19 -0.12 -9.27
N ASN A 94 -18.09 -0.83 -9.00
CA ASN A 94 -17.90 -2.23 -9.36
C ASN A 94 -18.22 -3.22 -8.21
N GLY A 95 -18.67 -2.72 -7.04
CA GLY A 95 -19.01 -3.54 -5.88
C GLY A 95 -17.81 -4.19 -5.21
N VAL A 96 -16.57 -3.67 -5.43
CA VAL A 96 -15.35 -4.14 -4.79
C VAL A 96 -15.20 -3.41 -3.45
N ARG A 97 -15.02 -4.14 -2.36
CA ARG A 97 -15.01 -3.53 -1.02
C ARG A 97 -13.65 -3.49 -0.35
N ARG A 98 -12.78 -4.48 -0.57
CA ARG A 98 -11.50 -4.61 0.14
C ARG A 98 -10.40 -3.77 -0.50
N LEU A 99 -9.93 -2.74 0.22
CA LEU A 99 -8.84 -1.84 -0.19
C LEU A 99 -7.66 -1.95 0.78
N ILE A 100 -6.45 -2.10 0.24
CA ILE A 100 -5.18 -1.93 0.97
C ILE A 100 -4.45 -0.78 0.29
N PHE A 101 -4.17 0.31 1.02
CA PHE A 101 -3.61 1.53 0.45
C PHE A 101 -2.36 1.96 1.23
N VAL A 102 -1.23 2.05 0.55
CA VAL A 102 0.03 2.50 1.17
C VAL A 102 0.11 4.02 1.17
N THR A 103 0.37 4.57 2.34
CA THR A 103 0.63 5.99 2.57
C THR A 103 2.03 6.20 3.17
N SER A 104 2.15 6.97 4.23
CA SER A 104 3.40 7.28 4.91
C SER A 104 3.17 7.45 6.42
N LEU A 105 4.20 7.26 7.21
CA LEU A 105 4.21 7.75 8.60
C LEU A 105 4.05 9.27 8.61
N GLY A 106 3.61 9.81 9.74
CA GLY A 106 3.51 11.26 9.99
C GLY A 106 2.22 11.91 9.49
N ILE A 107 1.37 11.20 8.76
CA ILE A 107 0.13 11.78 8.20
C ILE A 107 -0.91 12.19 9.26
N TYR A 108 -0.79 11.70 10.49
CA TYR A 108 -1.68 12.06 11.62
C TYR A 108 -0.94 12.79 12.75
N ASN A 109 0.29 13.27 12.52
CA ASN A 109 1.19 13.84 13.54
C ASN A 109 1.55 12.83 14.65
N GLU A 110 1.60 11.55 14.32
CA GLU A 110 1.79 10.44 15.25
C GLU A 110 3.27 10.10 15.51
N VAL A 111 4.20 10.82 14.93
CA VAL A 111 5.65 10.61 15.12
C VAL A 111 6.16 11.56 16.22
N PRO A 112 6.48 11.05 17.42
CA PRO A 112 6.86 11.91 18.54
C PRO A 112 8.34 12.32 18.52
N GLY A 113 8.67 13.30 19.40
CA GLY A 113 10.05 13.59 19.79
C GLY A 113 10.94 14.18 18.70
N ALA A 114 12.23 13.83 18.74
CA ALA A 114 13.23 14.31 17.79
C ALA A 114 13.02 13.72 16.41
N PHE A 115 12.61 12.45 16.33
CA PHE A 115 12.29 11.80 15.06
C PHE A 115 11.13 12.52 14.33
N GLY A 116 10.06 12.90 15.04
CA GLY A 116 8.96 13.66 14.44
C GLY A 116 9.42 14.98 13.85
N LYS A 117 10.23 15.75 14.59
CA LYS A 117 10.80 17.02 14.11
C LYS A 117 11.68 16.82 12.87
N TRP A 118 12.51 15.78 12.89
CA TRP A 118 13.38 15.44 11.77
C TRP A 118 12.52 15.03 10.55
N ASN A 119 11.56 14.13 10.74
CA ASN A 119 10.65 13.68 9.68
C ASN A 119 9.91 14.84 9.03
N ASP A 120 9.35 15.76 9.82
CA ASP A 120 8.67 16.95 9.33
C ASP A 120 9.60 17.87 8.53
N SER A 121 10.86 17.99 8.95
CA SER A 121 11.85 18.79 8.21
C SER A 121 12.18 18.17 6.85
N MET A 122 12.13 16.85 6.74
CA MET A 122 12.49 16.11 5.51
C MET A 122 11.32 15.98 4.53
N ILE A 123 10.12 15.62 5.01
CA ILE A 123 8.98 15.27 4.17
C ILE A 123 7.66 15.97 4.54
N GLY A 124 7.61 16.78 5.59
CA GLY A 124 6.38 17.39 6.09
C GLY A 124 5.55 18.09 4.99
N ASN A 125 6.22 18.84 4.10
CA ASN A 125 5.59 19.51 2.96
C ASN A 125 4.98 18.56 1.92
N SER A 126 5.38 17.29 1.92
CA SER A 126 4.94 16.26 0.97
C SER A 126 3.83 15.39 1.54
N LEU A 127 3.48 15.51 2.82
CA LEU A 127 2.53 14.62 3.49
C LEU A 127 1.05 14.96 3.19
N ALA A 128 0.74 16.20 2.78
CA ALA A 128 -0.64 16.62 2.57
C ALA A 128 -1.43 15.71 1.60
N PRO A 129 -0.93 15.35 0.41
CA PRO A 129 -1.65 14.43 -0.49
C PRO A 129 -1.85 13.02 0.09
N TYR A 130 -0.93 12.56 0.94
CA TYR A 130 -1.04 11.27 1.64
C TYR A 130 -2.13 11.32 2.72
N ARG A 131 -2.17 12.43 3.48
CA ARG A 131 -3.20 12.66 4.49
C ARG A 131 -4.58 12.77 3.83
N GLU A 132 -4.73 13.58 2.78
CA GLU A 132 -5.99 13.73 2.06
C GLU A 132 -6.48 12.41 1.47
N ALA A 133 -5.58 11.58 0.92
CA ALA A 133 -5.92 10.25 0.44
C ALA A 133 -6.44 9.35 1.57
N ALA A 134 -5.80 9.38 2.75
CA ALA A 134 -6.25 8.63 3.91
C ALA A 134 -7.65 9.10 4.37
N ASP A 135 -7.88 10.41 4.45
CA ASP A 135 -9.17 10.99 4.85
C ASP A 135 -10.30 10.58 3.88
N ILE A 136 -10.05 10.59 2.56
CA ILE A 136 -11.00 10.14 1.53
C ILE A 136 -11.35 8.66 1.75
N ILE A 137 -10.34 7.81 1.98
CA ILE A 137 -10.52 6.38 2.17
C ILE A 137 -11.27 6.09 3.47
N GLU A 138 -10.90 6.76 4.56
CA GLU A 138 -11.50 6.57 5.88
C GLU A 138 -12.96 7.02 5.97
N THR A 139 -13.38 7.96 5.12
CA THR A 139 -14.77 8.41 5.02
C THR A 139 -15.62 7.55 4.09
N SER A 140 -15.03 6.61 3.35
CA SER A 140 -15.75 5.69 2.47
C SER A 140 -16.35 4.51 3.22
N ASP A 141 -17.26 3.79 2.55
CA ASP A 141 -17.84 2.53 3.06
C ASP A 141 -16.97 1.29 2.79
N LEU A 142 -15.74 1.49 2.29
CA LEU A 142 -14.85 0.38 1.95
C LEU A 142 -14.33 -0.35 3.20
N ASP A 143 -13.99 -1.61 3.02
CA ASP A 143 -13.27 -2.44 3.99
C ASP A 143 -11.77 -2.17 3.82
N TYR A 144 -11.32 -0.98 4.21
CA TYR A 144 -9.97 -0.49 3.97
C TYR A 144 -8.96 -0.90 5.04
N THR A 145 -7.69 -0.95 4.63
CA THR A 145 -6.51 -0.83 5.50
C THR A 145 -5.58 0.22 4.88
N VAL A 146 -5.34 1.31 5.59
CA VAL A 146 -4.28 2.27 5.27
C VAL A 146 -3.00 1.79 5.93
N VAL A 147 -1.93 1.61 5.16
CA VAL A 147 -0.61 1.18 5.65
C VAL A 147 0.34 2.37 5.64
N ARG A 148 0.93 2.68 6.79
CA ARG A 148 1.81 3.83 7.02
C ARG A 148 3.24 3.35 7.31
N PRO A 149 4.07 3.07 6.32
CA PRO A 149 5.44 2.63 6.54
C PRO A 149 6.31 3.72 7.17
N ALA A 150 7.26 3.30 8.01
CA ALA A 150 8.44 4.08 8.38
C ALA A 150 9.36 4.29 7.15
N TRP A 151 10.53 4.90 7.35
CA TRP A 151 11.49 5.11 6.28
C TRP A 151 11.96 3.78 5.71
N LEU A 152 11.91 3.67 4.37
CA LEU A 152 12.06 2.39 3.67
C LEU A 152 13.51 2.04 3.38
N THR A 153 13.93 0.84 3.76
CA THR A 153 15.21 0.23 3.39
C THR A 153 15.04 -0.85 2.33
N ASP A 154 16.14 -1.26 1.68
CA ASP A 154 16.20 -2.39 0.74
C ASP A 154 16.80 -3.66 1.39
N ASN A 155 16.78 -3.74 2.72
CA ASN A 155 17.20 -4.93 3.44
C ASN A 155 16.31 -6.14 3.12
N GLU A 156 16.92 -7.33 3.04
CA GLU A 156 16.23 -8.58 2.66
C GLU A 156 15.48 -9.27 3.81
N GLU A 157 15.33 -8.61 4.94
CA GLU A 157 14.65 -9.14 6.12
C GLU A 157 13.12 -9.01 6.05
N VAL A 158 12.42 -9.87 6.79
CA VAL A 158 11.02 -9.72 7.16
C VAL A 158 10.96 -9.63 8.67
N ASP A 159 11.00 -8.40 9.18
CA ASP A 159 10.98 -8.07 10.61
C ASP A 159 10.22 -6.75 10.77
N TYR A 160 9.09 -6.78 11.48
CA TYR A 160 8.25 -5.59 11.65
C TYR A 160 7.34 -5.69 12.87
N GLU A 161 7.02 -4.55 13.42
CA GLU A 161 5.92 -4.37 14.36
C GLU A 161 4.88 -3.39 13.82
N LEU A 162 3.70 -3.39 14.43
CA LEU A 162 2.55 -2.61 13.99
C LEU A 162 2.10 -1.64 15.07
N THR A 163 1.72 -0.44 14.65
CA THR A 163 1.17 0.62 15.50
C THR A 163 -0.20 1.02 14.98
N GLN A 164 -1.20 1.16 15.84
CA GLN A 164 -2.54 1.56 15.42
C GLN A 164 -2.64 3.09 15.26
N LYS A 165 -3.67 3.56 14.55
CA LYS A 165 -4.00 4.99 14.52
C LYS A 165 -4.32 5.49 15.92
N GLY A 166 -3.68 6.60 16.33
CA GLY A 166 -3.82 7.19 17.67
C GLY A 166 -2.76 6.74 18.67
N GLU A 167 -1.90 5.79 18.30
CA GLU A 167 -0.71 5.42 19.05
C GLU A 167 0.52 6.14 18.51
N ASP A 168 1.49 6.43 19.36
CA ASP A 168 2.79 6.99 18.97
C ASP A 168 3.54 6.00 18.08
N PHE A 169 4.07 6.49 16.95
CA PHE A 169 4.89 5.70 16.04
C PHE A 169 6.26 5.41 16.70
N LYS A 170 6.76 4.18 16.60
CA LYS A 170 7.91 3.72 17.38
C LYS A 170 9.24 3.77 16.64
N GLY A 171 9.41 2.87 15.67
CA GLY A 171 10.67 2.74 14.94
C GLY A 171 10.83 3.76 13.82
N THR A 172 12.07 3.95 13.36
CA THR A 172 12.41 4.95 12.36
C THR A 172 12.44 4.41 10.94
N GLU A 173 12.62 3.10 10.76
CA GLU A 173 12.80 2.47 9.45
C GLU A 173 12.13 1.10 9.36
N VAL A 174 11.95 0.60 8.12
CA VAL A 174 11.43 -0.74 7.83
C VAL A 174 11.84 -1.17 6.43
N SER A 175 12.11 -2.46 6.22
CA SER A 175 12.40 -2.95 4.88
C SER A 175 11.15 -2.98 3.99
N ARG A 176 11.31 -2.68 2.70
CA ARG A 176 10.23 -2.84 1.70
C ARG A 176 9.69 -4.26 1.68
N LYS A 177 10.53 -5.24 1.94
CA LYS A 177 10.17 -6.65 2.02
C LYS A 177 9.28 -6.94 3.23
N SER A 178 9.54 -6.34 4.40
CA SER A 178 8.68 -6.41 5.59
C SER A 178 7.29 -5.83 5.32
N VAL A 179 7.23 -4.64 4.71
CA VAL A 179 5.96 -4.01 4.33
C VAL A 179 5.19 -4.89 3.35
N ALA A 180 5.88 -5.47 2.37
CA ALA A 180 5.28 -6.37 1.39
C ALA A 180 4.77 -7.68 2.01
N ALA A 181 5.48 -8.24 2.98
CA ALA A 181 5.04 -9.43 3.72
C ALA A 181 3.74 -9.17 4.48
N TYR A 182 3.63 -8.01 5.16
CA TYR A 182 2.40 -7.60 5.82
C TYR A 182 1.23 -7.40 4.83
N ILE A 183 1.48 -6.75 3.69
CA ILE A 183 0.46 -6.57 2.65
C ILE A 183 0.00 -7.93 2.08
N ALA A 184 0.94 -8.85 1.84
CA ALA A 184 0.63 -10.20 1.38
C ALA A 184 -0.22 -10.97 2.41
N ASP A 185 0.05 -10.80 3.69
CA ASP A 185 -0.76 -11.37 4.78
C ASP A 185 -2.19 -10.78 4.78
N LEU A 186 -2.35 -9.46 4.59
CA LEU A 186 -3.67 -8.82 4.46
C LEU A 186 -4.47 -9.34 3.25
N ILE A 187 -3.79 -9.64 2.14
CA ILE A 187 -4.41 -10.20 0.94
C ILE A 187 -4.86 -11.64 1.18
N GLN A 188 -4.06 -12.43 1.87
CA GLN A 188 -4.39 -13.82 2.22
C GLN A 188 -5.47 -13.92 3.32
N HIS A 189 -5.54 -12.90 4.20
CA HIS A 189 -6.49 -12.79 5.30
C HIS A 189 -7.33 -11.50 5.19
N PRO A 190 -8.22 -11.37 4.19
CA PRO A 190 -8.84 -10.10 3.82
C PRO A 190 -9.73 -9.47 4.90
N ARG A 191 -10.09 -10.21 5.94
CA ARG A 191 -10.82 -9.70 7.11
C ARG A 191 -9.95 -9.09 8.21
N LYS A 192 -8.62 -9.17 8.07
CA LYS A 192 -7.66 -8.59 9.01
C LYS A 192 -7.58 -7.07 8.84
N ASN A 193 -7.57 -6.32 9.93
CA ASN A 193 -7.41 -4.86 9.97
C ASN A 193 -8.36 -4.07 9.04
N ILE A 194 -9.64 -4.50 8.99
CA ILE A 194 -10.69 -3.76 8.28
C ILE A 194 -10.96 -2.43 9.02
N LYS A 195 -11.15 -1.35 8.24
CA LYS A 195 -11.35 0.02 8.72
C LYS A 195 -10.25 0.47 9.69
N ALA A 196 -9.02 0.11 9.37
CA ALA A 196 -7.85 0.40 10.18
C ALA A 196 -6.81 1.21 9.41
N SER A 197 -6.06 2.05 10.13
CA SER A 197 -4.85 2.70 9.65
C SER A 197 -3.68 2.26 10.53
N VAL A 198 -2.73 1.55 9.92
CA VAL A 198 -1.68 0.79 10.61
C VAL A 198 -0.31 1.34 10.23
N GLY A 199 0.46 1.78 11.23
CA GLY A 199 1.89 2.05 11.11
C GLY A 199 2.67 0.75 11.06
N ILE A 200 3.75 0.71 10.29
CA ILE A 200 4.65 -0.44 10.21
C ILE A 200 6.10 0.03 10.23
N ASP A 201 6.84 -0.46 11.20
CA ASP A 201 8.26 -0.17 11.45
C ASP A 201 9.00 -1.43 11.88
N LYS A 202 10.34 -1.35 11.94
CA LYS A 202 11.19 -2.43 12.43
C LYS A 202 11.43 -2.25 13.92
N PRO A 203 11.20 -3.29 14.75
CA PRO A 203 11.50 -3.25 16.18
C PRO A 203 12.97 -2.90 16.45
N GLY A 204 13.21 -2.13 17.52
CA GLY A 204 14.56 -1.76 17.95
C GLY A 204 15.27 -0.73 17.06
N THR A 205 14.50 0.02 16.25
CA THR A 205 15.01 1.11 15.41
C THR A 205 14.59 2.49 15.93
N GLU A 206 14.15 2.56 17.18
CA GLU A 206 13.81 3.83 17.83
C GLU A 206 15.05 4.75 17.85
N GLY A 207 14.86 6.03 17.53
CA GLY A 207 15.95 6.99 17.45
C GLY A 207 15.47 8.34 16.91
N ASP A 208 16.43 9.24 16.68
CA ASP A 208 16.14 10.58 16.20
C ASP A 208 15.97 10.65 14.67
N LYS A 209 16.44 9.64 13.95
CA LYS A 209 16.37 9.50 12.49
C LYS A 209 16.68 8.05 12.08
N PRO A 210 16.37 7.64 10.82
CA PRO A 210 16.79 6.33 10.30
C PRO A 210 18.30 6.12 10.31
N SER A 211 18.73 4.86 10.43
CA SER A 211 20.15 4.49 10.55
C SER A 211 21.02 4.87 9.35
N PHE A 212 20.42 5.09 8.20
CA PHE A 212 21.06 5.43 6.93
C PHE A 212 21.11 6.95 6.61
N TYR A 213 20.80 7.80 7.61
CA TYR A 213 20.89 9.27 7.53
C TYR A 213 21.92 9.87 8.48
#